data_1c6673564f590fea018eb00535d57830
#
_entry.id   1c6673564f590fea018eb00535d57830
#
_cell.length_a   1.000
_cell.length_b   1.000
_cell.length_c   1.000
_cell.angle_alpha   90.00
_cell.angle_beta   90.00
_cell.angle_gamma   90.00
#
_symmetry.space_group_name_H-M   'P 1'
#
loop_
_entity.id
_entity.type
_entity.pdbx_description
1 polymer ?
#
loop_
_entity_poly.entity_id
_entity_poly.type
_entity_poly.pdbx_seq_one_letter_code
_entity_poly.pdbx_strand_id
1 'polypeptide(L)'
;MNIQKPIYAKHLQLHLQHFLPKNIFDTLIGALFVAWGFLFSSFVEAETVGELPSFFDSHEHFVQPDTTDIIRLRFVTTFDFPPFNFLDKTGYLAGYNIDLLRAICSKLGLEKFCEVEVVPWEELVDHVKNGGAEVIIAGLKETIKTHQDLVFTKSYLRFPARFVASRLVNLDAPISNRLAHLNSGFLFNSAHEKLFQSYFPEAKGQGFNNREELYKALQDHKIDLIFDDGFALSLWLNDARSINCCHFVGGAYMAPQLLGQGMRLAVAKKNEKLVDILNYALKSLEDDGKLSELYLRYFPVSFYR
;
A
#
# COMPACT_ATOMS: atom_id res chain seq x y z
N MET A 1 -36.71 -10.57 -27.44
CA MET A 1 -37.10 -9.29 -26.82
C MET A 1 -36.91 -8.22 -27.89
N ASN A 2 -38.03 -7.77 -28.52
CA ASN A 2 -38.03 -6.87 -29.68
C ASN A 2 -37.76 -5.45 -29.23
N ILE A 3 -36.61 -4.86 -29.68
CA ILE A 3 -36.31 -3.46 -29.47
C ILE A 3 -36.97 -2.67 -30.60
N GLN A 4 -38.02 -1.94 -30.28
CA GLN A 4 -38.68 -0.99 -31.17
C GLN A 4 -37.72 0.18 -31.46
N LYS A 5 -37.42 0.41 -32.76
CA LYS A 5 -36.68 1.59 -33.22
C LYS A 5 -37.56 2.84 -33.09
N PRO A 6 -37.05 3.98 -32.65
CA PRO A 6 -37.83 5.20 -32.48
C PRO A 6 -38.28 5.76 -33.83
N ILE A 7 -39.55 6.12 -33.92
CA ILE A 7 -40.32 6.59 -35.08
C ILE A 7 -39.73 7.88 -35.73
N TYR A 8 -38.94 8.63 -34.99
CA TYR A 8 -38.31 9.90 -35.47
C TYR A 8 -37.24 9.74 -36.52
N ALA A 9 -36.58 8.59 -36.64
CA ALA A 9 -35.54 8.36 -37.65
C ALA A 9 -36.13 8.20 -39.06
N LYS A 10 -37.36 7.79 -39.21
CA LYS A 10 -38.03 7.58 -40.54
C LYS A 10 -38.44 8.87 -41.21
N HIS A 11 -38.84 9.91 -40.47
CA HIS A 11 -39.24 11.19 -41.06
C HIS A 11 -38.10 12.05 -41.56
N LEU A 12 -36.91 11.94 -40.95
CA LEU A 12 -35.74 12.70 -41.42
C LEU A 12 -35.18 12.11 -42.72
N GLN A 13 -35.33 10.80 -42.91
CA GLN A 13 -34.83 10.11 -44.10
C GLN A 13 -35.60 10.43 -45.38
N LEU A 14 -36.87 10.75 -45.29
CA LEU A 14 -37.77 11.03 -46.42
C LEU A 14 -37.57 12.44 -47.04
N HIS A 15 -37.12 13.43 -46.27
CA HIS A 15 -36.94 14.81 -46.77
C HIS A 15 -35.58 15.08 -47.41
N LEU A 16 -34.57 14.26 -47.11
CA LEU A 16 -33.19 14.43 -47.67
C LEU A 16 -32.97 13.67 -48.98
N GLN A 17 -33.80 12.68 -49.31
CA GLN A 17 -33.62 11.86 -50.51
C GLN A 17 -33.97 12.60 -51.83
N HIS A 18 -34.57 13.77 -51.77
CA HIS A 18 -34.95 14.49 -52.98
C HIS A 18 -33.87 15.46 -53.55
N PHE A 19 -32.77 15.69 -52.86
CA PHE A 19 -31.79 16.70 -53.23
C PHE A 19 -30.39 16.21 -53.52
N LEU A 20 -30.06 14.92 -53.29
CA LEU A 20 -28.72 14.40 -53.49
C LEU A 20 -28.74 13.05 -54.24
N PRO A 21 -27.78 12.78 -55.15
CA PRO A 21 -27.68 11.48 -55.83
C PRO A 21 -27.35 10.40 -54.78
N LYS A 22 -28.01 9.23 -54.94
CA LYS A 22 -28.01 8.11 -54.00
C LYS A 22 -26.61 7.70 -53.48
N ASN A 23 -25.60 7.81 -54.34
CA ASN A 23 -24.22 7.41 -54.00
C ASN A 23 -23.49 8.35 -53.04
N ILE A 24 -23.93 9.64 -52.95
CA ILE A 24 -23.31 10.62 -52.04
C ILE A 24 -23.97 10.53 -50.67
N PHE A 25 -25.26 10.14 -50.63
CA PHE A 25 -25.99 10.01 -49.39
C PHE A 25 -25.49 8.81 -48.55
N ASP A 26 -25.26 7.67 -49.21
CA ASP A 26 -24.75 6.47 -48.53
C ASP A 26 -23.31 6.63 -48.03
N THR A 27 -22.46 7.38 -48.78
CA THR A 27 -21.09 7.69 -48.33
C THR A 27 -21.05 8.68 -47.17
N LEU A 28 -21.93 9.68 -47.15
CA LEU A 28 -22.02 10.64 -46.05
C LEU A 28 -22.58 10.02 -44.75
N ILE A 29 -23.56 9.12 -44.86
CA ILE A 29 -24.09 8.38 -43.71
C ILE A 29 -23.03 7.42 -43.16
N GLY A 30 -22.30 6.71 -44.04
CA GLY A 30 -21.20 5.85 -43.65
C GLY A 30 -20.08 6.59 -42.90
N ALA A 31 -19.69 7.78 -43.40
CA ALA A 31 -18.68 8.65 -42.80
C ALA A 31 -19.13 9.22 -41.43
N LEU A 32 -20.41 9.56 -41.29
CA LEU A 32 -20.97 10.03 -40.02
C LEU A 32 -21.03 8.93 -38.96
N PHE A 33 -21.34 7.68 -39.32
CA PHE A 33 -21.31 6.55 -38.39
C PHE A 33 -19.90 6.16 -37.98
N VAL A 34 -18.92 6.23 -38.85
CA VAL A 34 -17.51 6.00 -38.53
C VAL A 34 -16.95 7.13 -37.64
N ALA A 35 -17.28 8.39 -37.93
CA ALA A 35 -16.87 9.52 -37.08
C ALA A 35 -17.53 9.49 -35.70
N TRP A 36 -18.78 9.04 -35.59
CA TRP A 36 -19.44 8.90 -34.28
C TRP A 36 -18.94 7.68 -33.49
N GLY A 37 -18.51 6.62 -34.14
CA GLY A 37 -17.85 5.48 -33.50
C GLY A 37 -16.50 5.87 -32.87
N PHE A 38 -15.78 6.81 -33.43
CA PHE A 38 -14.52 7.33 -32.86
C PHE A 38 -14.72 8.33 -31.71
N LEU A 39 -15.89 9.00 -31.63
CA LEU A 39 -16.19 9.93 -30.53
C LEU A 39 -16.67 9.22 -29.24
N PHE A 40 -17.04 7.95 -29.32
CA PHE A 40 -17.36 7.07 -28.20
C PHE A 40 -16.23 6.09 -27.88
N SER A 41 -14.98 6.39 -28.26
CA SER A 41 -13.85 5.80 -27.56
C SER A 41 -13.94 6.26 -26.11
N SER A 42 -14.63 5.48 -25.31
CA SER A 42 -14.61 5.60 -23.86
C SER A 42 -13.13 5.68 -23.49
N PHE A 43 -12.69 6.82 -23.00
CA PHE A 43 -11.50 6.86 -22.16
C PHE A 43 -11.83 5.89 -21.01
N VAL A 44 -11.42 4.66 -21.14
CA VAL A 44 -11.20 3.82 -19.98
C VAL A 44 -10.08 4.53 -19.25
N GLU A 45 -10.46 5.40 -18.34
CA GLU A 45 -9.56 5.92 -17.34
C GLU A 45 -9.03 4.65 -16.67
N ALA A 46 -7.78 4.29 -17.02
CA ALA A 46 -7.11 3.20 -16.35
C ALA A 46 -7.09 3.64 -14.89
N GLU A 47 -7.93 3.01 -14.06
CA GLU A 47 -7.82 3.12 -12.61
C GLU A 47 -6.35 2.88 -12.32
N THR A 48 -5.65 3.94 -11.91
CA THR A 48 -4.25 3.84 -11.55
C THR A 48 -4.18 2.80 -10.44
N VAL A 49 -3.70 1.61 -10.81
CA VAL A 49 -3.45 0.51 -9.88
C VAL A 49 -2.70 1.10 -8.70
N GLY A 50 -3.19 0.85 -7.48
CA GLY A 50 -2.76 1.51 -6.26
C GLY A 50 -1.26 1.54 -6.09
N GLU A 51 -0.64 2.65 -6.45
CA GLU A 51 0.79 2.84 -6.28
C GLU A 51 1.12 2.96 -4.80
N LEU A 52 2.17 2.26 -4.39
CA LEU A 52 2.80 2.47 -3.10
C LEU A 52 3.34 3.90 -3.09
N PRO A 53 3.06 4.72 -2.05
CA PRO A 53 3.67 6.04 -1.95
C PRO A 53 5.20 5.93 -1.94
N SER A 54 5.88 6.84 -2.63
CA SER A 54 7.33 6.94 -2.50
C SER A 54 7.72 7.38 -1.09
N PHE A 55 8.71 6.70 -0.52
CA PHE A 55 9.31 7.05 0.77
C PHE A 55 10.72 7.61 0.63
N PHE A 56 11.19 7.75 -0.60
CA PHE A 56 12.45 8.37 -0.97
C PHE A 56 12.23 9.85 -1.31
N ASP A 57 13.23 10.67 -1.04
CA ASP A 57 13.23 12.04 -1.52
C ASP A 57 13.42 12.03 -3.04
N SER A 58 12.57 12.76 -3.76
CA SER A 58 12.63 12.87 -5.23
C SER A 58 13.93 13.52 -5.74
N HIS A 59 14.63 14.25 -4.87
CA HIS A 59 15.92 14.88 -5.18
C HIS A 59 17.13 14.01 -4.81
N GLU A 60 16.91 12.89 -4.14
CA GLU A 60 17.98 12.00 -3.71
C GLU A 60 18.34 11.03 -4.86
N HIS A 61 19.58 11.09 -5.30
CA HIS A 61 20.11 10.24 -6.36
C HIS A 61 21.01 9.18 -5.79
N PHE A 62 20.70 7.93 -6.06
CA PHE A 62 21.54 6.80 -5.70
C PHE A 62 22.35 6.35 -6.91
N VAL A 63 23.66 6.36 -6.78
CA VAL A 63 24.57 5.88 -7.83
C VAL A 63 24.57 4.35 -7.80
N GLN A 64 24.60 3.73 -8.98
CA GLN A 64 24.71 2.27 -9.07
C GLN A 64 26.01 1.83 -8.39
N PRO A 65 25.92 0.96 -7.37
CA PRO A 65 27.11 0.54 -6.62
C PRO A 65 27.89 -0.51 -7.41
N ASP A 66 29.20 -0.55 -7.17
CA ASP A 66 30.01 -1.70 -7.53
C ASP A 66 29.76 -2.83 -6.51
N THR A 67 29.32 -3.97 -7.00
CA THR A 67 29.01 -5.16 -6.20
C THR A 67 29.99 -6.31 -6.44
N THR A 68 31.05 -6.10 -7.24
CA THR A 68 32.00 -7.15 -7.65
C THR A 68 32.75 -7.80 -6.48
N ASP A 69 32.98 -7.05 -5.40
CA ASP A 69 33.65 -7.55 -4.20
C ASP A 69 32.71 -8.27 -3.23
N ILE A 70 31.40 -8.28 -3.50
CA ILE A 70 30.41 -8.95 -2.65
C ILE A 70 30.34 -10.42 -3.05
N ILE A 71 31.06 -11.26 -2.35
CA ILE A 71 31.10 -12.72 -2.57
C ILE A 71 30.05 -13.46 -1.74
N ARG A 72 29.41 -12.80 -0.76
CA ARG A 72 28.31 -13.30 0.05
C ARG A 72 27.55 -12.15 0.70
N LEU A 73 26.21 -12.24 0.70
CA LEU A 73 25.31 -11.31 1.35
C LEU A 73 24.23 -12.10 2.11
N ARG A 74 24.38 -12.19 3.44
CA ARG A 74 23.47 -12.93 4.30
C ARG A 74 22.46 -11.99 4.93
N PHE A 75 21.20 -12.39 4.78
CA PHE A 75 20.09 -11.76 5.46
C PHE A 75 19.65 -12.62 6.63
N VAL A 76 19.26 -11.99 7.72
CA VAL A 76 18.66 -12.67 8.88
C VAL A 76 17.27 -12.14 9.14
N THR A 77 16.35 -13.05 9.45
CA THR A 77 14.94 -12.76 9.70
C THR A 77 14.36 -13.69 10.78
N THR A 78 13.06 -13.54 11.07
CA THR A 78 12.28 -14.48 11.88
C THR A 78 11.26 -15.22 11.00
N PHE A 79 10.44 -16.11 11.56
CA PHE A 79 9.39 -16.84 10.82
C PHE A 79 7.98 -16.66 11.39
N ASP A 80 7.80 -15.77 12.35
CA ASP A 80 6.61 -15.59 13.17
C ASP A 80 5.91 -14.24 12.98
N PHE A 81 6.17 -13.57 11.86
CA PHE A 81 5.62 -12.23 11.55
C PHE A 81 4.88 -12.19 10.21
N PRO A 82 3.73 -12.91 10.06
CA PRO A 82 2.93 -12.85 8.84
C PRO A 82 2.26 -11.47 8.68
N PRO A 83 2.10 -10.97 7.44
CA PRO A 83 2.45 -11.57 6.15
C PRO A 83 3.88 -11.25 5.68
N PHE A 84 4.74 -10.73 6.55
CA PHE A 84 6.09 -10.25 6.20
C PHE A 84 7.11 -11.38 6.10
N ASN A 85 7.20 -12.22 7.12
CA ASN A 85 8.09 -13.38 7.17
C ASN A 85 7.44 -14.49 8.02
N PHE A 86 7.17 -15.62 7.39
CA PHE A 86 6.50 -16.76 8.00
C PHE A 86 6.84 -18.05 7.25
N LEU A 87 6.55 -19.18 7.87
CA LEU A 87 6.60 -20.46 7.18
C LEU A 87 5.27 -20.73 6.48
N ASP A 88 5.33 -21.03 5.19
CA ASP A 88 4.15 -21.42 4.42
C ASP A 88 3.66 -22.82 4.83
N LYS A 89 2.56 -23.29 4.19
CA LYS A 89 1.96 -24.61 4.48
C LYS A 89 2.89 -25.79 4.20
N THR A 90 3.95 -25.57 3.43
CA THR A 90 4.96 -26.56 3.05
C THR A 90 6.22 -26.47 3.91
N GLY A 91 6.26 -25.50 4.85
CA GLY A 91 7.39 -25.26 5.75
C GLY A 91 8.50 -24.41 5.14
N TYR A 92 8.29 -23.80 3.97
CA TYR A 92 9.26 -22.88 3.38
C TYR A 92 9.05 -21.45 3.88
N LEU A 93 10.17 -20.73 4.02
CA LEU A 93 10.17 -19.33 4.39
C LEU A 93 9.57 -18.48 3.26
N ALA A 94 8.54 -17.74 3.57
CA ALA A 94 7.74 -16.92 2.65
C ALA A 94 7.35 -15.58 3.29
N GLY A 95 6.80 -14.68 2.49
CA GLY A 95 6.27 -13.39 2.93
C GLY A 95 6.83 -12.21 2.17
N TYR A 96 6.25 -11.04 2.44
CA TYR A 96 6.63 -9.78 1.78
C TYR A 96 8.14 -9.50 1.88
N ASN A 97 8.74 -9.64 3.06
CA ASN A 97 10.15 -9.41 3.28
C ASN A 97 11.03 -10.41 2.51
N ILE A 98 10.57 -11.65 2.37
CA ILE A 98 11.33 -12.70 1.66
C ILE A 98 11.33 -12.44 0.15
N ASP A 99 10.17 -12.03 -0.39
CA ASP A 99 10.09 -11.67 -1.80
C ASP A 99 10.83 -10.35 -2.09
N LEU A 100 10.82 -9.39 -1.16
CA LEU A 100 11.62 -8.16 -1.24
C LEU A 100 13.11 -8.47 -1.24
N LEU A 101 13.59 -9.35 -0.34
CA LEU A 101 14.98 -9.79 -0.30
C LEU A 101 15.40 -10.37 -1.66
N ARG A 102 14.61 -11.29 -2.22
CA ARG A 102 14.87 -11.86 -3.55
C ARG A 102 14.95 -10.80 -4.64
N ALA A 103 14.04 -9.83 -4.60
CA ALA A 103 14.04 -8.71 -5.55
C ALA A 103 15.28 -7.81 -5.41
N ILE A 104 15.72 -7.51 -4.17
CA ILE A 104 16.96 -6.78 -3.89
C ILE A 104 18.15 -7.52 -4.47
N CYS A 105 18.29 -8.81 -4.19
CA CYS A 105 19.39 -9.64 -4.69
C CYS A 105 19.43 -9.68 -6.23
N SER A 106 18.29 -9.82 -6.86
CA SER A 106 18.17 -9.78 -8.32
C SER A 106 18.55 -8.41 -8.88
N LYS A 107 18.10 -7.33 -8.25
CA LYS A 107 18.42 -5.96 -8.69
C LYS A 107 19.91 -5.65 -8.60
N LEU A 108 20.59 -6.25 -7.64
CA LEU A 108 22.05 -6.10 -7.45
C LEU A 108 22.89 -7.11 -8.26
N GLY A 109 22.26 -8.10 -8.93
CA GLY A 109 22.97 -9.19 -9.62
C GLY A 109 23.64 -10.18 -8.67
N LEU A 110 23.14 -10.29 -7.43
CA LEU A 110 23.74 -11.07 -6.35
C LEU A 110 22.93 -12.34 -5.99
N GLU A 111 22.03 -12.82 -6.86
CA GLU A 111 21.14 -13.96 -6.55
C GLU A 111 21.88 -15.21 -6.07
N LYS A 112 23.07 -15.45 -6.61
CA LYS A 112 23.91 -16.61 -6.25
C LYS A 112 24.67 -16.45 -4.95
N PHE A 113 24.77 -15.21 -4.45
CA PHE A 113 25.53 -14.83 -3.26
C PHE A 113 24.66 -14.46 -2.08
N CYS A 114 23.33 -14.37 -2.31
CA CYS A 114 22.38 -14.07 -1.25
C CYS A 114 21.96 -15.34 -0.52
N GLU A 115 21.98 -15.27 0.79
CA GLU A 115 21.49 -16.30 1.70
C GLU A 115 20.51 -15.70 2.69
N VAL A 116 19.57 -16.50 3.21
CA VAL A 116 18.66 -16.07 4.29
C VAL A 116 18.69 -17.08 5.42
N GLU A 117 18.90 -16.57 6.63
CA GLU A 117 18.91 -17.34 7.87
C GLU A 117 17.74 -16.92 8.76
N VAL A 118 17.26 -17.86 9.56
CA VAL A 118 16.18 -17.61 10.54
C VAL A 118 16.75 -17.77 11.92
N VAL A 119 16.56 -16.75 12.76
CA VAL A 119 16.95 -16.79 14.18
C VAL A 119 15.79 -16.25 15.05
N PRO A 120 15.77 -16.54 16.36
CA PRO A 120 14.87 -15.90 17.27
C PRO A 120 14.99 -14.37 17.26
N TRP A 121 13.88 -13.67 17.52
CA TRP A 121 13.84 -12.20 17.51
C TRP A 121 14.92 -11.57 18.38
N GLU A 122 15.17 -12.12 19.55
CA GLU A 122 16.12 -11.64 20.54
C GLU A 122 17.57 -11.73 20.07
N GLU A 123 17.86 -12.62 19.11
CA GLU A 123 19.21 -12.89 18.60
C GLU A 123 19.57 -12.06 17.38
N LEU A 124 18.59 -11.44 16.69
CA LEU A 124 18.78 -10.72 15.41
C LEU A 124 19.93 -9.72 15.47
N VAL A 125 19.95 -8.85 16.49
CA VAL A 125 20.94 -7.77 16.61
C VAL A 125 22.34 -8.35 16.89
N ASP A 126 22.45 -9.26 17.84
CA ASP A 126 23.73 -9.86 18.20
C ASP A 126 24.27 -10.76 17.08
N HIS A 127 23.40 -11.44 16.34
CA HIS A 127 23.81 -12.24 15.18
C HIS A 127 24.50 -11.41 14.13
N VAL A 128 23.97 -10.23 13.77
CA VAL A 128 24.57 -9.31 12.79
C VAL A 128 25.83 -8.62 13.36
N LYS A 129 25.83 -8.22 14.62
CA LYS A 129 27.02 -7.64 15.28
C LYS A 129 28.21 -8.60 15.28
N ASN A 130 27.96 -9.87 15.53
CA ASN A 130 28.97 -10.92 15.59
C ASN A 130 29.39 -11.43 14.20
N GLY A 131 28.77 -10.92 13.10
CA GLY A 131 29.11 -11.29 11.73
C GLY A 131 28.47 -12.60 11.28
N GLY A 132 27.43 -13.06 11.94
CA GLY A 132 26.59 -14.18 11.49
C GLY A 132 25.85 -13.84 10.20
N ALA A 133 25.32 -12.61 10.07
CA ALA A 133 24.72 -12.08 8.85
C ALA A 133 25.14 -10.62 8.65
N GLU A 134 24.86 -10.08 7.45
CA GLU A 134 25.14 -8.69 7.10
C GLU A 134 23.91 -7.79 7.29
N VAL A 135 22.70 -8.31 7.03
CA VAL A 135 21.47 -7.51 6.94
C VAL A 135 20.34 -8.14 7.74
N ILE A 136 19.65 -7.35 8.56
CA ILE A 136 18.38 -7.73 9.21
C ILE A 136 17.20 -7.29 8.33
N ILE A 137 16.31 -8.24 8.03
CA ILE A 137 15.04 -8.01 7.31
C ILE A 137 13.87 -8.65 8.10
N ALA A 138 13.50 -8.04 9.22
CA ALA A 138 12.52 -8.58 10.17
C ALA A 138 11.53 -7.54 10.72
N GLY A 139 11.54 -6.30 10.22
CA GLY A 139 10.74 -5.20 10.77
C GLY A 139 11.29 -4.65 12.10
N LEU A 140 12.59 -4.76 12.30
CA LEU A 140 13.24 -4.23 13.50
C LEU A 140 13.02 -2.71 13.61
N LYS A 141 12.53 -2.27 14.77
CA LYS A 141 12.26 -0.86 15.01
C LYS A 141 13.55 -0.10 15.28
N GLU A 142 13.70 1.04 14.59
CA GLU A 142 14.73 2.03 14.91
C GLU A 142 14.45 2.69 16.25
N THR A 143 15.35 2.56 17.20
CA THR A 143 15.30 3.12 18.54
C THR A 143 16.66 3.64 18.95
N ILE A 144 16.75 4.43 20.01
CA ILE A 144 18.04 4.87 20.57
C ILE A 144 18.96 3.68 20.86
N LYS A 145 18.40 2.58 21.38
CA LYS A 145 19.16 1.36 21.68
C LYS A 145 19.70 0.67 20.42
N THR A 146 18.85 0.45 19.41
CA THR A 146 19.27 -0.20 18.17
C THR A 146 20.24 0.67 17.36
N HIS A 147 20.12 1.99 17.45
CA HIS A 147 21.04 2.95 16.82
C HIS A 147 22.48 2.93 17.40
N GLN A 148 22.68 2.34 18.57
CA GLN A 148 24.03 2.16 19.11
C GLN A 148 24.87 1.21 18.26
N ASP A 149 24.26 0.16 17.73
CA ASP A 149 24.91 -0.95 17.06
C ASP A 149 24.63 -1.02 15.55
N LEU A 150 23.51 -0.46 15.10
CA LEU A 150 22.98 -0.61 13.75
C LEU A 150 22.84 0.72 13.01
N VAL A 151 22.88 0.64 11.68
CA VAL A 151 22.47 1.67 10.73
C VAL A 151 21.31 1.14 9.90
N PHE A 152 20.36 2.01 9.55
CA PHE A 152 19.14 1.63 8.86
C PHE A 152 19.07 2.23 7.46
N THR A 153 18.47 1.49 6.52
CA THR A 153 18.16 2.00 5.18
C THR A 153 17.02 3.02 5.22
N LYS A 154 16.67 3.59 4.09
CA LYS A 154 15.37 4.24 3.88
C LYS A 154 14.25 3.23 4.09
N SER A 155 13.04 3.74 4.39
CA SER A 155 11.87 2.89 4.58
C SER A 155 11.40 2.32 3.24
N TYR A 156 11.06 1.04 3.22
CA TYR A 156 10.43 0.39 2.08
C TYR A 156 8.92 0.17 2.26
N LEU A 157 8.42 0.38 3.49
CA LEU A 157 6.99 0.33 3.82
C LEU A 157 6.74 1.17 5.07
N ARG A 158 5.66 1.98 5.08
CA ARG A 158 5.23 2.74 6.25
C ARG A 158 3.78 2.42 6.56
N PHE A 159 3.41 2.53 7.82
CA PHE A 159 2.06 2.24 8.29
C PHE A 159 1.35 3.55 8.66
N PRO A 160 0.42 4.02 7.80
CA PRO A 160 -0.37 5.21 8.11
C PRO A 160 -1.45 4.89 9.14
N ALA A 161 -1.91 5.91 9.85
CA ALA A 161 -3.23 5.85 10.48
C ALA A 161 -4.31 6.08 9.42
N ARG A 162 -5.45 5.37 9.55
CA ARG A 162 -6.57 5.45 8.63
C ARG A 162 -7.90 5.53 9.37
N PHE A 163 -8.86 6.14 8.71
CA PHE A 163 -10.25 6.01 9.11
C PHE A 163 -10.93 4.85 8.39
N VAL A 164 -11.77 4.13 9.13
CA VAL A 164 -12.74 3.17 8.59
C VAL A 164 -14.12 3.57 9.05
N ALA A 165 -15.09 3.60 8.14
CA ALA A 165 -16.49 3.88 8.40
C ALA A 165 -17.37 2.67 8.15
N SER A 166 -18.52 2.60 8.83
CA SER A 166 -19.63 1.74 8.42
C SER A 166 -20.16 2.17 7.06
N ARG A 167 -20.53 1.21 6.20
CA ARG A 167 -21.15 1.49 4.88
C ARG A 167 -22.48 2.23 4.99
N LEU A 168 -23.09 2.30 6.18
CA LEU A 168 -24.30 3.05 6.43
C LEU A 168 -24.06 4.55 6.66
N VAL A 169 -22.82 4.94 6.93
CA VAL A 169 -22.44 6.34 7.13
C VAL A 169 -22.16 6.96 5.78
N ASN A 170 -23.00 7.92 5.38
CA ASN A 170 -22.77 8.68 4.15
C ASN A 170 -21.71 9.76 4.38
N LEU A 171 -20.60 9.73 3.62
CA LEU A 171 -19.47 10.63 3.69
C LEU A 171 -19.20 11.32 2.34
N ASP A 172 -20.22 12.00 1.78
CA ASP A 172 -20.12 12.72 0.50
C ASP A 172 -19.17 13.94 0.54
N ALA A 173 -18.71 14.33 1.72
CA ALA A 173 -17.78 15.46 1.92
C ALA A 173 -16.43 14.97 2.47
N PRO A 174 -15.35 15.78 2.39
CA PRO A 174 -14.09 15.46 3.05
C PRO A 174 -14.33 15.14 4.53
N ILE A 175 -13.74 14.04 5.01
CA ILE A 175 -13.99 13.51 6.35
C ILE A 175 -13.75 14.57 7.44
N SER A 176 -12.74 15.43 7.26
CA SER A 176 -12.42 16.54 8.20
C SER A 176 -13.61 17.42 8.53
N ASN A 177 -14.51 17.67 7.57
CA ASN A 177 -15.68 18.52 7.75
C ASN A 177 -16.82 17.83 8.53
N ARG A 178 -16.73 16.53 8.72
CA ARG A 178 -17.77 15.70 9.33
C ARG A 178 -17.38 15.18 10.71
N LEU A 179 -16.08 15.13 11.05
CA LEU A 179 -15.55 14.51 12.27
C LEU A 179 -16.18 15.08 13.56
N ALA A 180 -16.47 16.37 13.64
CA ALA A 180 -17.08 16.98 14.80
C ALA A 180 -18.50 16.42 15.12
N HIS A 181 -19.17 15.84 14.12
CA HIS A 181 -20.52 15.29 14.22
C HIS A 181 -20.58 13.76 14.28
N LEU A 182 -19.42 13.10 14.17
CA LEU A 182 -19.31 11.64 14.16
C LEU A 182 -18.58 11.15 15.42
N ASN A 183 -19.03 10.02 15.94
CA ASN A 183 -18.38 9.37 17.07
C ASN A 183 -17.25 8.48 16.55
N SER A 184 -16.02 8.83 16.84
CA SER A 184 -14.82 8.09 16.43
C SER A 184 -14.29 7.23 17.55
N GLY A 185 -13.85 6.00 17.24
CA GLY A 185 -13.20 5.11 18.18
C GLY A 185 -11.71 4.94 17.84
N PHE A 186 -10.88 4.75 18.85
CA PHE A 186 -9.47 4.43 18.74
C PHE A 186 -9.00 3.55 19.90
N LEU A 187 -7.80 2.97 19.80
CA LEU A 187 -7.24 2.23 20.93
C LEU A 187 -6.74 3.19 22.02
N PHE A 188 -7.15 2.93 23.25
CA PHE A 188 -6.75 3.71 24.41
C PHE A 188 -5.23 3.64 24.66
N ASN A 189 -4.62 4.75 25.05
CA ASN A 189 -3.17 4.90 25.26
C ASN A 189 -2.29 4.58 24.04
N SER A 190 -2.85 4.61 22.83
CA SER A 190 -2.11 4.33 21.60
C SER A 190 -1.48 5.58 20.98
N ALA A 191 -0.56 5.36 20.03
CA ALA A 191 -0.05 6.43 19.18
C ALA A 191 -1.16 7.03 18.28
N HIS A 192 -2.14 6.21 17.90
CA HIS A 192 -3.28 6.62 17.08
C HIS A 192 -4.23 7.54 17.85
N GLU A 193 -4.48 7.27 19.13
CA GLU A 193 -5.21 8.21 20.00
C GLU A 193 -4.54 9.58 20.06
N LYS A 194 -3.22 9.60 20.33
CA LYS A 194 -2.44 10.85 20.39
C LYS A 194 -2.50 11.62 19.06
N LEU A 195 -2.38 10.90 17.96
CA LEU A 195 -2.47 11.48 16.63
C LEU A 195 -3.87 12.03 16.36
N PHE A 196 -4.93 11.27 16.69
CA PHE A 196 -6.31 11.71 16.54
C PHE A 196 -6.58 13.01 17.32
N GLN A 197 -6.24 13.03 18.59
CA GLN A 197 -6.43 14.21 19.45
C GLN A 197 -5.65 15.43 18.98
N SER A 198 -4.43 15.22 18.43
CA SER A 198 -3.59 16.29 17.92
C SER A 198 -4.09 16.87 16.59
N TYR A 199 -4.61 16.03 15.69
CA TYR A 199 -5.03 16.46 14.34
C TYR A 199 -6.50 16.88 14.28
N PHE A 200 -7.32 16.35 15.18
CA PHE A 200 -8.77 16.55 15.19
C PHE A 200 -9.29 16.94 16.59
N PRO A 201 -8.82 18.07 17.15
CA PRO A 201 -9.14 18.44 18.54
C PRO A 201 -10.64 18.67 18.79
N GLU A 202 -11.41 19.02 17.74
CA GLU A 202 -12.85 19.24 17.83
C GLU A 202 -13.68 17.96 17.61
N ALA A 203 -13.04 16.84 17.24
CA ALA A 203 -13.72 15.58 16.96
C ALA A 203 -14.05 14.83 18.25
N LYS A 204 -15.21 14.14 18.26
CA LYS A 204 -15.59 13.26 19.36
C LYS A 204 -14.87 11.95 19.23
N GLY A 205 -14.13 11.56 20.27
CA GLY A 205 -13.37 10.30 20.28
C GLY A 205 -13.58 9.49 21.55
N GLN A 206 -13.64 8.17 21.40
CA GLN A 206 -13.77 7.20 22.49
C GLN A 206 -12.64 6.17 22.39
N GLY A 207 -11.92 5.95 23.51
CA GLY A 207 -10.89 4.94 23.64
C GLY A 207 -11.49 3.55 23.93
N PHE A 208 -10.90 2.51 23.30
CA PHE A 208 -11.22 1.10 23.50
C PHE A 208 -9.97 0.36 23.98
N ASN A 209 -10.13 -0.69 24.80
CA ASN A 209 -8.99 -1.41 25.37
C ASN A 209 -8.29 -2.33 24.36
N ASN A 210 -9.01 -2.84 23.38
CA ASN A 210 -8.47 -3.73 22.36
C ASN A 210 -9.22 -3.56 21.02
N ARG A 211 -8.63 -4.11 19.94
CA ARG A 211 -9.20 -4.03 18.58
C ARG A 211 -10.50 -4.81 18.43
N GLU A 212 -10.69 -5.88 19.16
CA GLU A 212 -11.91 -6.67 19.07
C GLU A 212 -13.12 -5.86 19.54
N GLU A 213 -13.03 -5.18 20.69
CA GLU A 213 -14.06 -4.27 21.19
C GLU A 213 -14.29 -3.08 20.24
N LEU A 214 -13.20 -2.50 19.73
CA LEU A 214 -13.24 -1.37 18.81
C LEU A 214 -13.97 -1.73 17.50
N TYR A 215 -13.60 -2.85 16.89
CA TYR A 215 -14.21 -3.32 15.63
C TYR A 215 -15.67 -3.71 15.82
N LYS A 216 -15.97 -4.39 16.94
CA LYS A 216 -17.34 -4.72 17.30
C LYS A 216 -18.21 -3.48 17.53
N ALA A 217 -17.68 -2.44 18.15
CA ALA A 217 -18.40 -1.19 18.37
C ALA A 217 -18.80 -0.52 17.05
N LEU A 218 -17.95 -0.57 16.02
CA LEU A 218 -18.29 -0.07 14.68
C LEU A 218 -19.35 -0.95 14.01
N GLN A 219 -19.24 -2.29 14.09
CA GLN A 219 -20.20 -3.22 13.54
C GLN A 219 -21.58 -3.10 14.21
N ASP A 220 -21.60 -2.87 15.54
CA ASP A 220 -22.83 -2.67 16.33
C ASP A 220 -23.38 -1.22 16.20
N HIS A 221 -22.77 -0.37 15.36
CA HIS A 221 -23.16 1.04 15.17
C HIS A 221 -23.13 1.89 16.45
N LYS A 222 -22.30 1.53 17.44
CA LYS A 222 -22.06 2.31 18.66
C LYS A 222 -21.14 3.50 18.43
N ILE A 223 -20.30 3.39 17.40
CA ILE A 223 -19.45 4.44 16.85
C ILE A 223 -19.65 4.50 15.33
N ASP A 224 -19.32 5.63 14.72
CA ASP A 224 -19.47 5.86 13.28
C ASP A 224 -18.18 5.58 12.53
N LEU A 225 -17.03 5.79 13.18
CA LEU A 225 -15.69 5.70 12.61
C LEU A 225 -14.73 4.98 13.55
N ILE A 226 -13.74 4.31 12.96
CA ILE A 226 -12.51 3.89 13.66
C ILE A 226 -11.35 4.70 13.11
N PHE A 227 -10.41 5.11 13.99
CA PHE A 227 -9.12 5.65 13.63
C PHE A 227 -8.01 4.79 14.26
N ASP A 228 -7.33 3.98 13.44
CA ASP A 228 -6.31 3.03 13.91
C ASP A 228 -5.25 2.80 12.83
N ASP A 229 -4.33 1.90 13.09
CA ASP A 229 -3.29 1.41 12.17
C ASP A 229 -3.90 0.90 10.86
N GLY A 230 -3.52 1.53 9.75
CA GLY A 230 -4.07 1.20 8.43
C GLY A 230 -3.79 -0.24 8.01
N PHE A 231 -2.63 -0.80 8.39
CA PHE A 231 -2.29 -2.20 8.11
C PHE A 231 -3.21 -3.15 8.89
N ALA A 232 -3.39 -2.93 10.20
CA ALA A 232 -4.28 -3.76 11.02
C ALA A 232 -5.73 -3.68 10.51
N LEU A 233 -6.20 -2.48 10.15
CA LEU A 233 -7.52 -2.27 9.56
C LEU A 233 -7.65 -2.97 8.18
N SER A 234 -6.61 -2.95 7.33
CA SER A 234 -6.66 -3.62 6.03
C SER A 234 -6.80 -5.14 6.17
N LEU A 235 -6.10 -5.74 7.14
CA LEU A 235 -6.24 -7.17 7.44
C LEU A 235 -7.65 -7.49 7.93
N TRP A 236 -8.20 -6.68 8.84
CA TRP A 236 -9.56 -6.87 9.33
C TRP A 236 -10.60 -6.69 8.23
N LEU A 237 -10.50 -5.68 7.38
CA LEU A 237 -11.42 -5.46 6.28
C LEU A 237 -11.41 -6.60 5.24
N ASN A 238 -10.27 -7.28 5.09
CA ASN A 238 -10.14 -8.45 4.21
C ASN A 238 -10.59 -9.76 4.88
N ASP A 239 -10.83 -9.77 6.19
CA ASP A 239 -11.26 -10.94 6.94
C ASP A 239 -12.78 -11.08 6.91
N ALA A 240 -13.28 -12.32 6.85
CA ALA A 240 -14.72 -12.63 6.93
C ALA A 240 -15.39 -12.05 8.21
N ARG A 241 -14.63 -11.85 9.29
CA ARG A 241 -15.13 -11.24 10.53
C ARG A 241 -15.58 -9.80 10.37
N SER A 242 -15.11 -9.08 9.36
CA SER A 242 -15.61 -7.73 9.06
C SER A 242 -17.05 -7.74 8.52
N ILE A 243 -17.55 -8.90 8.06
CA ILE A 243 -18.89 -9.10 7.49
C ILE A 243 -19.16 -8.10 6.35
N ASN A 244 -18.09 -7.61 5.70
CA ASN A 244 -18.17 -6.57 4.68
C ASN A 244 -18.95 -5.30 5.13
N CYS A 245 -18.91 -5.00 6.45
CA CYS A 245 -19.66 -3.89 7.06
C CYS A 245 -19.13 -2.52 6.65
N CYS A 246 -17.88 -2.47 6.31
CA CYS A 246 -17.11 -1.26 6.50
C CYS A 246 -16.09 -1.07 5.36
N HIS A 247 -15.52 0.15 5.26
CA HIS A 247 -14.52 0.48 4.25
C HIS A 247 -13.65 1.64 4.72
N PHE A 248 -12.47 1.77 4.12
CA PHE A 248 -11.63 2.94 4.34
C PHE A 248 -12.30 4.22 3.84
N VAL A 249 -12.11 5.31 4.61
CA VAL A 249 -12.56 6.66 4.26
C VAL A 249 -11.47 7.68 4.51
N GLY A 250 -11.48 8.75 3.73
CA GLY A 250 -10.42 9.77 3.79
C GLY A 250 -9.06 9.24 3.34
N GLY A 251 -8.02 10.05 3.56
CA GLY A 251 -6.64 9.73 3.18
C GLY A 251 -5.86 8.97 4.25
N ALA A 252 -4.61 8.65 3.91
CA ALA A 252 -3.63 8.06 4.81
C ALA A 252 -2.92 9.15 5.61
N TYR A 253 -2.89 9.04 6.94
CA TYR A 253 -2.24 10.00 7.83
C TYR A 253 -0.86 9.49 8.22
N MET A 254 0.18 10.10 7.66
CA MET A 254 1.57 9.80 7.97
C MET A 254 2.07 10.69 9.11
N ALA A 255 2.50 10.10 10.22
CA ALA A 255 3.05 10.81 11.37
C ALA A 255 4.27 10.04 11.92
N PRO A 256 5.44 10.11 11.25
CA PRO A 256 6.62 9.33 11.64
C PRO A 256 7.05 9.52 13.10
N GLN A 257 6.81 10.69 13.68
CA GLN A 257 7.13 11.01 15.06
C GLN A 257 6.31 10.19 16.07
N LEU A 258 5.08 9.80 15.71
CA LEU A 258 4.16 9.03 16.56
C LEU A 258 4.08 7.57 16.12
N LEU A 259 3.96 7.32 14.81
CA LEU A 259 3.72 6.01 14.22
C LEU A 259 5.02 5.25 13.91
N GLY A 260 6.18 5.93 13.98
CA GLY A 260 7.48 5.36 13.63
C GLY A 260 7.82 5.51 12.15
N GLN A 261 9.07 5.15 11.83
CA GLN A 261 9.64 5.35 10.50
C GLN A 261 9.23 4.27 9.48
N GLY A 262 8.47 3.27 9.89
CA GLY A 262 8.10 2.14 9.04
C GLY A 262 9.16 1.04 9.01
N MET A 263 9.05 0.15 8.02
CA MET A 263 9.96 -0.98 7.85
C MET A 263 11.22 -0.57 7.09
N ARG A 264 12.36 -0.97 7.62
CA ARG A 264 13.70 -0.70 7.11
C ARG A 264 14.56 -1.94 7.22
N LEU A 265 15.56 -2.05 6.36
CA LEU A 265 16.65 -2.99 6.56
C LEU A 265 17.64 -2.39 7.57
N ALA A 266 18.27 -3.23 8.37
CA ALA A 266 19.30 -2.80 9.31
C ALA A 266 20.59 -3.58 9.08
N VAL A 267 21.73 -2.90 9.22
CA VAL A 267 23.08 -3.48 9.11
C VAL A 267 23.92 -3.09 10.31
N ALA A 268 24.90 -3.90 10.67
CA ALA A 268 25.85 -3.50 11.71
C ALA A 268 26.64 -2.25 11.27
N LYS A 269 26.96 -1.35 12.19
CA LYS A 269 27.74 -0.12 11.90
C LYS A 269 29.05 -0.39 11.15
N LYS A 270 29.72 -1.50 11.43
CA LYS A 270 30.95 -1.91 10.71
C LYS A 270 30.72 -2.15 9.21
N ASN A 271 29.45 -2.38 8.80
CA ASN A 271 29.06 -2.66 7.41
C ASN A 271 28.23 -1.50 6.83
N GLU A 272 28.32 -0.28 7.37
CA GLU A 272 27.46 0.86 6.99
C GLU A 272 27.41 1.15 5.48
N LYS A 273 28.49 0.85 4.74
CA LYS A 273 28.52 0.98 3.27
C LYS A 273 27.44 0.14 2.55
N LEU A 274 26.97 -0.94 3.17
CA LEU A 274 25.87 -1.73 2.62
C LEU A 274 24.53 -0.94 2.60
N VAL A 275 24.37 0.08 3.44
CA VAL A 275 23.16 0.91 3.47
C VAL A 275 22.96 1.62 2.13
N ASP A 276 24.01 2.17 1.54
CA ASP A 276 23.92 2.85 0.25
C ASP A 276 23.58 1.88 -0.89
N ILE A 277 24.19 0.68 -0.85
CA ILE A 277 23.93 -0.40 -1.81
C ILE A 277 22.45 -0.85 -1.72
N LEU A 278 21.94 -1.06 -0.50
CA LEU A 278 20.58 -1.46 -0.25
C LEU A 278 19.57 -0.35 -0.59
N ASN A 279 19.91 0.92 -0.30
CA ASN A 279 19.07 2.06 -0.68
C ASN A 279 18.98 2.22 -2.19
N TYR A 280 20.09 2.04 -2.93
CA TYR A 280 20.07 1.99 -4.39
C TYR A 280 19.12 0.89 -4.90
N ALA A 281 19.23 -0.32 -4.36
CA ALA A 281 18.37 -1.42 -4.76
C ALA A 281 16.88 -1.13 -4.47
N LEU A 282 16.56 -0.64 -3.26
CA LEU A 282 15.20 -0.28 -2.87
C LEU A 282 14.62 0.82 -3.77
N LYS A 283 15.39 1.89 -4.03
CA LYS A 283 14.96 2.98 -4.93
C LYS A 283 14.72 2.47 -6.35
N SER A 284 15.64 1.66 -6.87
CA SER A 284 15.49 1.07 -8.20
C SER A 284 14.27 0.15 -8.31
N LEU A 285 13.95 -0.62 -7.25
CA LEU A 285 12.74 -1.46 -7.19
C LEU A 285 11.45 -0.61 -7.09
N GLU A 286 11.53 0.56 -6.46
CA GLU A 286 10.44 1.54 -6.46
C GLU A 286 10.22 2.09 -7.86
N ASP A 287 11.29 2.57 -8.51
CA ASP A 287 11.23 3.16 -9.87
C ASP A 287 10.73 2.16 -10.93
N ASP A 288 11.06 0.88 -10.78
CA ASP A 288 10.59 -0.20 -11.66
C ASP A 288 9.15 -0.65 -11.31
N GLY A 289 8.51 -0.07 -10.28
CA GLY A 289 7.18 -0.47 -9.80
C GLY A 289 7.15 -1.81 -9.06
N LYS A 290 8.30 -2.43 -8.79
CA LYS A 290 8.37 -3.76 -8.14
C LYS A 290 7.93 -3.71 -6.68
N LEU A 291 8.20 -2.62 -5.96
CA LEU A 291 7.69 -2.46 -4.59
C LEU A 291 6.16 -2.39 -4.57
N SER A 292 5.54 -1.71 -5.54
CA SER A 292 4.08 -1.63 -5.68
C SER A 292 3.48 -3.01 -6.03
N GLU A 293 4.12 -3.77 -6.93
CA GLU A 293 3.71 -5.14 -7.25
C GLU A 293 3.71 -6.04 -6.00
N LEU A 294 4.80 -6.02 -5.23
CA LEU A 294 4.91 -6.77 -3.98
C LEU A 294 3.86 -6.33 -2.96
N TYR A 295 3.67 -5.03 -2.80
CA TYR A 295 2.65 -4.48 -1.91
C TYR A 295 1.26 -5.02 -2.25
N LEU A 296 0.83 -4.92 -3.50
CA LEU A 296 -0.49 -5.39 -3.95
C LEU A 296 -0.66 -6.90 -3.81
N ARG A 297 0.42 -7.68 -3.92
CA ARG A 297 0.39 -9.13 -3.72
C ARG A 297 0.05 -9.52 -2.29
N TYR A 298 0.58 -8.79 -1.31
CA TYR A 298 0.43 -9.11 0.11
C TYR A 298 -0.69 -8.34 0.82
N PHE A 299 -1.13 -7.19 0.25
CA PHE A 299 -2.12 -6.30 0.84
C PHE A 299 -3.26 -6.01 -0.16
N PRO A 300 -4.21 -6.96 -0.33
CA PRO A 300 -5.30 -6.82 -1.31
C PRO A 300 -6.25 -5.67 -0.99
N VAL A 301 -6.36 -5.28 0.29
CA VAL A 301 -7.05 -4.05 0.71
C VAL A 301 -5.97 -3.01 1.00
N SER A 302 -5.80 -2.06 0.08
CA SER A 302 -4.78 -1.03 0.22
C SER A 302 -5.07 -0.12 1.42
N PHE A 303 -4.06 0.10 2.27
CA PHE A 303 -4.15 1.02 3.40
C PHE A 303 -3.58 2.42 3.10
N TYR A 304 -3.22 2.69 1.85
CA TYR A 304 -2.80 4.04 1.43
C TYR A 304 -3.90 4.82 0.72
N ARG A 305 -4.97 4.15 0.30
CA ARG A 305 -6.11 4.75 -0.41
C ARG A 305 -7.38 4.64 0.38
#